data_9c4ac575b2e21cada0b67ec518e3e1bb
#
_entry.id   9c4ac575b2e21cada0b67ec518e3e1bb
#
_cell.length_a   1.000
_cell.length_b   1.000
_cell.length_c   1.000
_cell.angle_alpha   90.00
_cell.angle_beta   90.00
_cell.angle_gamma   90.00
#
_symmetry.space_group_name_H-M   'P 1'
#
loop_
_entity.id
_entity.type
_entity.pdbx_description
1 polymer ?
#
loop_
_entity_poly.entity_id
_entity_poly.type
_entity_poly.pdbx_seq_one_letter_code
_entity_poly.pdbx_strand_id
1 'polypeptide(L)'
;PVGLNFFHDTVNGVTYYSGESPDVACHEFGHAVLDGLRPELFDAAFAEVAAFHEAFGDISAILSVLQLASLRAALLASVGTNVARNSRVSRIAEQIGFAIRQRSPDLVDADALRNAVNSFFYRDPQQLPPSNPATLLSSEPHSFSRVFTAAYLEVLAGIFVAQGAPGNEQQLLAATQIAGKLIVTAAVGASVVPGFYSQVAAHVLSADASLYGKKYRDAIQSAFVRRGILSLESAASGATQTAAPPTARALAATAAAAAAPPEAPVMAISALRYGFDKPLYVVAPGHAPHFAVAAAAPSVGSVEPASREVAAQSFLEDLLRRGRIDIAEHGDPDAVVAQPLRRKTHELVEHEDGVRLARRYFDCGFDAQ
;
A
#
# COMPACT_ATOMS: atom_id res chain seq x y z
N PRO A 1 -16.59 -11.62 4.86
CA PRO A 1 -16.64 -11.75 3.40
C PRO A 1 -16.22 -10.43 2.76
N VAL A 2 -15.26 -10.49 1.85
CA VAL A 2 -14.83 -9.34 1.05
C VAL A 2 -15.84 -9.14 -0.07
N GLY A 3 -16.37 -7.94 -0.23
CA GLY A 3 -17.31 -7.58 -1.29
C GLY A 3 -16.76 -6.46 -2.15
N LEU A 4 -16.90 -6.57 -3.47
CA LEU A 4 -16.67 -5.47 -4.39
C LEU A 4 -17.92 -4.60 -4.46
N ASN A 5 -17.79 -3.33 -4.11
CA ASN A 5 -18.88 -2.37 -4.19
C ASN A 5 -18.62 -1.42 -5.36
N PHE A 6 -19.61 -1.32 -6.24
CA PHE A 6 -19.58 -0.37 -7.34
C PHE A 6 -20.45 0.84 -6.98
N PHE A 7 -20.02 2.00 -7.43
CA PHE A 7 -20.78 3.25 -7.25
C PHE A 7 -20.82 4.02 -8.58
N HIS A 8 -21.67 5.01 -8.62
CA HIS A 8 -21.71 5.98 -9.71
C HIS A 8 -21.81 7.39 -9.14
N ASP A 9 -21.32 8.34 -9.90
CA ASP A 9 -21.49 9.76 -9.63
C ASP A 9 -21.83 10.51 -10.91
N THR A 10 -22.67 11.56 -10.79
CA THR A 10 -23.08 12.38 -11.92
C THR A 10 -22.46 13.78 -11.81
N VAL A 11 -21.64 14.12 -12.78
CA VAL A 11 -20.94 15.41 -12.84
C VAL A 11 -21.25 16.06 -14.18
N ASN A 12 -21.75 17.30 -14.15
CA ASN A 12 -22.11 18.06 -15.35
C ASN A 12 -23.05 17.30 -16.31
N GLY A 13 -24.00 16.51 -15.76
CA GLY A 13 -24.96 15.73 -16.54
C GLY A 13 -24.41 14.43 -17.14
N VAL A 14 -23.14 14.10 -16.86
CA VAL A 14 -22.51 12.82 -17.26
C VAL A 14 -22.40 11.93 -16.06
N THR A 15 -22.88 10.69 -16.15
CA THR A 15 -22.75 9.69 -15.09
C THR A 15 -21.49 8.85 -15.33
N TYR A 16 -20.66 8.76 -14.30
CA TYR A 16 -19.44 7.97 -14.26
C TYR A 16 -19.65 6.76 -13.35
N TYR A 17 -19.35 5.58 -13.84
CA TYR A 17 -19.48 4.34 -13.08
C TYR A 17 -18.08 3.81 -12.74
N SER A 18 -17.86 3.46 -11.47
CA SER A 18 -16.57 2.88 -11.05
C SER A 18 -16.23 1.57 -11.77
N GLY A 19 -17.27 0.78 -12.11
CA GLY A 19 -17.12 -0.48 -12.86
C GLY A 19 -16.75 -0.33 -14.34
N GLU A 20 -16.79 0.89 -14.90
CA GLU A 20 -16.33 1.16 -16.28
C GLU A 20 -14.82 1.31 -16.38
N SER A 21 -14.11 1.44 -15.24
CA SER A 21 -12.66 1.51 -15.17
C SER A 21 -12.10 0.13 -14.78
N PRO A 22 -11.58 -0.68 -15.71
CA PRO A 22 -11.06 -2.01 -15.42
C PRO A 22 -9.89 -2.00 -14.43
N ASP A 23 -9.11 -0.93 -14.40
CA ASP A 23 -8.02 -0.69 -13.46
C ASP A 23 -8.53 -0.56 -12.02
N VAL A 24 -9.70 0.07 -11.82
CA VAL A 24 -10.38 0.11 -10.51
C VAL A 24 -10.74 -1.30 -10.06
N ALA A 25 -11.38 -2.09 -10.92
CA ALA A 25 -11.72 -3.46 -10.59
C ALA A 25 -10.49 -4.32 -10.27
N CYS A 26 -9.38 -4.13 -11.01
CA CYS A 26 -8.12 -4.81 -10.76
C CYS A 26 -7.44 -4.33 -9.46
N HIS A 27 -7.58 -3.06 -9.10
CA HIS A 27 -7.11 -2.50 -7.84
C HIS A 27 -7.84 -3.14 -6.66
N GLU A 28 -9.18 -3.17 -6.68
CA GLU A 28 -10.00 -3.81 -5.64
C GLU A 28 -9.71 -5.30 -5.53
N PHE A 29 -9.52 -5.97 -6.67
CA PHE A 29 -9.11 -7.37 -6.67
C PHE A 29 -7.72 -7.55 -6.04
N GLY A 30 -6.81 -6.60 -6.22
CA GLY A 30 -5.52 -6.56 -5.55
C GLY A 30 -5.66 -6.59 -4.02
N HIS A 31 -6.58 -5.80 -3.45
CA HIS A 31 -6.88 -5.86 -2.02
C HIS A 31 -7.35 -7.25 -1.59
N ALA A 32 -8.26 -7.85 -2.34
CA ALA A 32 -8.77 -9.19 -2.04
C ALA A 32 -7.67 -10.26 -2.11
N VAL A 33 -6.75 -10.16 -3.08
CA VAL A 33 -5.59 -11.06 -3.20
C VAL A 33 -4.67 -10.91 -1.99
N LEU A 34 -4.35 -9.68 -1.62
CA LEU A 34 -3.45 -9.40 -0.50
C LEU A 34 -4.07 -9.87 0.83
N ASP A 35 -5.36 -9.63 1.03
CA ASP A 35 -6.11 -10.11 2.20
C ASP A 35 -6.13 -11.65 2.27
N GLY A 36 -6.33 -12.32 1.14
CA GLY A 36 -6.25 -13.78 1.06
C GLY A 36 -4.87 -14.36 1.35
N LEU A 37 -3.80 -13.61 1.05
CA LEU A 37 -2.42 -14.03 1.31
C LEU A 37 -1.93 -13.64 2.71
N ARG A 38 -2.35 -12.50 3.23
CA ARG A 38 -1.86 -11.87 4.45
C ARG A 38 -3.00 -11.14 5.18
N PRO A 39 -4.00 -11.89 5.71
CA PRO A 39 -5.19 -11.28 6.34
C PRO A 39 -4.84 -10.37 7.52
N GLU A 40 -3.72 -10.60 8.20
CA GLU A 40 -3.25 -9.75 9.30
C GLU A 40 -2.86 -8.33 8.87
N LEU A 41 -2.60 -8.09 7.59
CA LEU A 41 -2.36 -6.74 7.07
C LEU A 41 -3.64 -5.90 7.04
N PHE A 42 -4.80 -6.54 7.01
CA PHE A 42 -6.07 -5.85 6.99
C PHE A 42 -6.32 -5.06 8.29
N ASP A 43 -6.00 -5.68 9.43
CA ASP A 43 -6.20 -5.10 10.76
C ASP A 43 -4.96 -4.38 11.31
N ALA A 44 -3.83 -4.40 10.60
CA ALA A 44 -2.59 -3.82 11.09
C ALA A 44 -2.67 -2.28 11.21
N ALA A 45 -2.46 -1.78 12.42
CA ALA A 45 -2.56 -0.36 12.77
C ALA A 45 -1.30 0.45 12.42
N PHE A 46 -0.71 0.23 11.24
CA PHE A 46 0.46 0.98 10.77
C PHE A 46 0.16 1.72 9.47
N ALA A 47 0.54 3.00 9.42
CA ALA A 47 0.33 3.84 8.24
C ALA A 47 0.93 3.22 6.97
N GLU A 48 2.15 2.66 7.07
CA GLU A 48 2.81 2.01 5.92
C GLU A 48 2.11 0.73 5.47
N VAL A 49 1.50 -0.04 6.38
CA VAL A 49 0.75 -1.24 6.01
C VAL A 49 -0.53 -0.87 5.27
N ALA A 50 -1.27 0.12 5.78
CA ALA A 50 -2.46 0.61 5.10
C ALA A 50 -2.12 1.20 3.71
N ALA A 51 -1.03 1.98 3.63
CA ALA A 51 -0.57 2.54 2.37
C ALA A 51 -0.01 1.46 1.41
N PHE A 52 0.59 0.38 1.92
CA PHE A 52 1.01 -0.73 1.09
C PHE A 52 -0.18 -1.48 0.48
N HIS A 53 -1.28 -1.63 1.21
CA HIS A 53 -2.51 -2.18 0.66
C HIS A 53 -2.97 -1.40 -0.57
N GLU A 54 -2.97 -0.07 -0.50
CA GLU A 54 -3.28 0.81 -1.62
C GLU A 54 -2.26 0.69 -2.76
N ALA A 55 -0.96 0.66 -2.41
CA ALA A 55 0.09 0.48 -3.41
C ALA A 55 -0.02 -0.87 -4.12
N PHE A 56 -0.35 -1.95 -3.39
CA PHE A 56 -0.52 -3.28 -3.96
C PHE A 56 -1.73 -3.34 -4.90
N GLY A 57 -2.81 -2.64 -4.57
CA GLY A 57 -3.96 -2.46 -5.46
C GLY A 57 -3.57 -1.75 -6.77
N ASP A 58 -2.89 -0.60 -6.68
CA ASP A 58 -2.41 0.15 -7.84
C ASP A 58 -1.42 -0.68 -8.69
N ILE A 59 -0.48 -1.38 -8.05
CA ILE A 59 0.46 -2.29 -8.73
C ILE A 59 -0.29 -3.42 -9.44
N SER A 60 -1.31 -4.00 -8.79
CA SER A 60 -2.14 -5.05 -9.38
C SER A 60 -2.87 -4.56 -10.62
N ALA A 61 -3.40 -3.33 -10.60
CA ALA A 61 -4.02 -2.69 -11.75
C ALA A 61 -3.01 -2.53 -12.90
N ILE A 62 -1.84 -1.97 -12.64
CA ILE A 62 -0.77 -1.79 -13.63
C ILE A 62 -0.35 -3.14 -14.25
N LEU A 63 -0.09 -4.14 -13.42
CA LEU A 63 0.36 -5.46 -13.89
C LEU A 63 -0.74 -6.18 -14.68
N SER A 64 -2.00 -6.01 -14.31
CA SER A 64 -3.16 -6.61 -15.02
C SER A 64 -3.35 -6.01 -16.40
N VAL A 65 -3.30 -4.69 -16.51
CA VAL A 65 -3.37 -3.97 -17.80
C VAL A 65 -2.27 -4.45 -18.75
N LEU A 66 -1.07 -4.68 -18.25
CA LEU A 66 0.07 -5.15 -19.06
C LEU A 66 -0.02 -6.63 -19.45
N GLN A 67 -1.03 -7.41 -19.03
CA GLN A 67 -1.30 -8.74 -19.60
C GLN A 67 -1.91 -8.63 -21.00
N LEU A 68 -2.51 -7.49 -21.38
CA LEU A 68 -3.15 -7.29 -22.66
C LEU A 68 -2.13 -6.83 -23.74
N ALA A 69 -2.02 -7.58 -24.82
CA ALA A 69 -1.06 -7.30 -25.89
C ALA A 69 -1.27 -5.91 -26.51
N SER A 70 -2.52 -5.53 -26.76
CA SER A 70 -2.86 -4.21 -27.30
C SER A 70 -2.39 -3.04 -26.44
N LEU A 71 -2.47 -3.21 -25.11
CA LEU A 71 -2.04 -2.16 -24.16
C LEU A 71 -0.51 -2.11 -24.02
N ARG A 72 0.18 -3.25 -24.11
CA ARG A 72 1.65 -3.26 -24.18
C ARG A 72 2.14 -2.58 -25.46
N ALA A 73 1.53 -2.90 -26.62
CA ALA A 73 1.84 -2.25 -27.89
C ALA A 73 1.64 -0.73 -27.81
N ALA A 74 0.48 -0.29 -27.31
CA ALA A 74 0.16 1.12 -27.15
C ALA A 74 1.13 1.84 -26.18
N LEU A 75 1.51 1.18 -25.08
CA LEU A 75 2.52 1.72 -24.15
C LEU A 75 3.85 1.91 -24.83
N LEU A 76 4.39 0.88 -25.48
CA LEU A 76 5.67 0.94 -26.16
C LEU A 76 5.68 1.97 -27.29
N ALA A 77 4.59 2.11 -28.02
CA ALA A 77 4.45 3.14 -29.05
C ALA A 77 4.47 4.56 -28.46
N SER A 78 3.96 4.76 -27.25
CA SER A 78 3.86 6.07 -26.61
C SER A 78 5.15 6.50 -25.88
N VAL A 79 5.83 5.59 -25.20
CA VAL A 79 6.97 5.90 -24.32
C VAL A 79 8.27 5.18 -24.69
N GLY A 80 8.25 4.35 -25.72
CA GLY A 80 9.39 3.50 -26.09
C GLY A 80 9.71 2.50 -24.97
N THR A 81 10.99 2.27 -24.75
CA THR A 81 11.46 1.33 -23.69
C THR A 81 11.46 1.94 -22.29
N ASN A 82 11.20 3.24 -22.14
CA ASN A 82 11.12 3.88 -20.83
C ASN A 82 9.69 3.84 -20.28
N VAL A 83 9.27 2.66 -19.85
CA VAL A 83 7.91 2.42 -19.34
C VAL A 83 7.61 3.10 -17.97
N ALA A 84 8.62 3.70 -17.33
CA ALA A 84 8.44 4.54 -16.14
C ALA A 84 8.06 5.99 -16.47
N ARG A 85 7.78 6.32 -17.74
CA ARG A 85 7.25 7.64 -18.12
C ARG A 85 5.75 7.69 -17.96
N ASN A 86 5.23 8.92 -17.78
CA ASN A 86 3.79 9.17 -17.72
C ASN A 86 3.09 8.62 -18.97
N SER A 87 2.10 7.77 -18.75
CA SER A 87 1.36 7.06 -19.79
C SER A 87 -0.02 6.67 -19.25
N ARG A 88 -0.88 6.13 -20.09
CA ARG A 88 -2.17 5.57 -19.63
C ARG A 88 -2.01 4.44 -18.63
N VAL A 89 -0.92 3.68 -18.69
CA VAL A 89 -0.66 2.58 -17.74
C VAL A 89 -0.27 3.09 -16.35
N SER A 90 0.37 4.26 -16.27
CA SER A 90 0.74 4.85 -14.98
C SER A 90 -0.38 5.64 -14.32
N ARG A 91 -1.44 5.97 -15.05
CA ARG A 91 -2.60 6.72 -14.57
C ARG A 91 -3.69 5.77 -14.13
N ILE A 92 -4.03 5.83 -12.85
CA ILE A 92 -5.04 4.97 -12.23
C ILE A 92 -6.36 5.71 -12.16
N ALA A 93 -7.44 5.09 -12.65
CA ALA A 93 -8.81 5.59 -12.62
C ALA A 93 -8.95 6.99 -13.24
N GLU A 94 -8.55 7.16 -14.51
CA GLU A 94 -8.59 8.43 -15.24
C GLU A 94 -9.99 9.07 -15.24
N GLN A 95 -11.04 8.28 -15.50
CA GLN A 95 -12.41 8.80 -15.58
C GLN A 95 -12.93 9.27 -14.24
N ILE A 96 -12.68 8.50 -13.17
CA ILE A 96 -13.08 8.86 -11.81
C ILE A 96 -12.28 10.08 -11.34
N GLY A 97 -10.98 10.10 -11.60
CA GLY A 97 -10.14 11.25 -11.31
C GLY A 97 -10.64 12.51 -12.01
N PHE A 98 -11.07 12.40 -13.27
CA PHE A 98 -11.69 13.50 -13.99
C PHE A 98 -12.99 13.98 -13.32
N ALA A 99 -13.89 13.08 -12.93
CA ALA A 99 -15.15 13.42 -12.27
C ALA A 99 -14.91 14.12 -10.93
N ILE A 100 -14.01 13.60 -10.09
CA ILE A 100 -13.66 14.19 -8.80
C ILE A 100 -13.05 15.58 -8.99
N ARG A 101 -12.17 15.74 -9.98
CA ARG A 101 -11.48 17.00 -10.27
C ARG A 101 -12.44 18.15 -10.59
N GLN A 102 -13.59 17.86 -11.19
CA GLN A 102 -14.60 18.88 -11.48
C GLN A 102 -15.20 19.52 -10.22
N ARG A 103 -15.19 18.80 -9.11
CA ARG A 103 -15.73 19.28 -7.82
C ARG A 103 -14.61 19.67 -6.85
N SER A 104 -13.54 18.89 -6.83
CA SER A 104 -12.46 18.97 -5.84
C SER A 104 -11.09 18.77 -6.53
N PRO A 105 -10.60 19.78 -7.26
CA PRO A 105 -9.40 19.67 -8.10
C PRO A 105 -8.13 19.33 -7.32
N ASP A 106 -8.10 19.62 -6.03
CA ASP A 106 -6.92 19.40 -5.17
C ASP A 106 -6.85 17.97 -4.60
N LEU A 107 -7.89 17.16 -4.78
CA LEU A 107 -7.94 15.81 -4.22
C LEU A 107 -7.31 14.73 -5.11
N VAL A 108 -7.11 15.02 -6.38
CA VAL A 108 -6.66 14.06 -7.40
C VAL A 108 -5.54 14.63 -8.24
N ASP A 109 -4.78 13.75 -8.88
CA ASP A 109 -3.75 14.16 -9.84
C ASP A 109 -4.37 14.84 -11.07
N ALA A 110 -3.57 15.55 -11.85
CA ALA A 110 -4.05 16.40 -12.93
C ALA A 110 -4.84 15.64 -14.02
N ASP A 111 -4.51 14.39 -14.23
CA ASP A 111 -4.99 13.57 -15.34
C ASP A 111 -5.51 12.18 -14.92
N ALA A 112 -5.60 11.91 -13.61
CA ALA A 112 -6.09 10.64 -13.07
C ALA A 112 -6.49 10.81 -11.60
N LEU A 113 -7.07 9.76 -11.02
CA LEU A 113 -7.23 9.70 -9.57
C LEU A 113 -5.85 9.73 -8.87
N ARG A 114 -4.94 8.88 -9.33
CA ARG A 114 -3.54 8.79 -8.89
C ARG A 114 -2.64 8.50 -10.10
N ASN A 115 -1.40 8.99 -10.05
CA ASN A 115 -0.41 8.67 -11.06
C ASN A 115 0.81 7.98 -10.43
N ALA A 116 1.15 6.79 -10.91
CA ALA A 116 2.34 6.06 -10.48
C ALA A 116 3.65 6.77 -10.88
N VAL A 117 3.61 7.65 -11.88
CA VAL A 117 4.74 8.52 -12.24
C VAL A 117 4.62 9.82 -11.48
N ASN A 118 5.39 9.95 -10.42
CA ASN A 118 5.41 11.12 -9.54
C ASN A 118 6.83 11.39 -9.02
N SER A 119 7.02 12.51 -8.33
CA SER A 119 8.28 12.93 -7.73
C SER A 119 8.40 12.65 -6.23
N PHE A 120 7.45 11.94 -5.65
CA PHE A 120 7.46 11.65 -4.22
C PHE A 120 8.56 10.65 -3.86
N PHE A 121 9.12 10.86 -2.68
CA PHE A 121 10.07 9.95 -2.05
C PHE A 121 9.66 9.69 -0.60
N TYR A 122 10.19 8.64 -0.02
CA TYR A 122 9.86 8.23 1.33
C TYR A 122 10.21 9.31 2.35
N ARG A 123 9.27 9.57 3.23
CA ARG A 123 9.41 10.36 4.45
C ARG A 123 8.68 9.59 5.54
N ASP A 124 9.16 9.69 6.77
CA ASP A 124 8.46 9.07 7.89
C ASP A 124 6.99 9.54 7.93
N PRO A 125 6.01 8.64 7.79
CA PRO A 125 4.60 9.02 7.77
C PRO A 125 4.15 9.70 9.06
N GLN A 126 4.84 9.50 10.18
CA GLN A 126 4.53 10.19 11.44
C GLN A 126 4.88 11.68 11.40
N GLN A 127 5.77 12.09 10.50
CA GLN A 127 6.17 13.48 10.30
C GLN A 127 5.39 14.16 9.17
N LEU A 128 4.52 13.43 8.50
CA LEU A 128 3.68 13.96 7.45
C LEU A 128 2.33 14.45 8.01
N PRO A 129 1.76 15.50 7.41
CA PRO A 129 0.40 15.89 7.76
C PRO A 129 -0.60 14.78 7.39
N PRO A 130 -1.72 14.66 8.10
CA PRO A 130 -2.72 13.60 7.88
C PRO A 130 -3.46 13.75 6.54
N SER A 131 -3.45 14.95 5.94
CA SER A 131 -4.05 15.21 4.63
C SER A 131 -3.30 16.37 3.95
N ASN A 132 -3.23 16.32 2.64
CA ASN A 132 -2.67 17.38 1.79
C ASN A 132 -3.40 17.35 0.44
N PRO A 133 -3.32 18.44 -0.35
CA PRO A 133 -3.63 18.37 -1.77
C PRO A 133 -2.84 17.27 -2.48
N ALA A 134 -3.38 16.74 -3.57
CA ALA A 134 -2.74 15.65 -4.32
C ALA A 134 -1.32 15.99 -4.83
N THR A 135 -0.98 17.27 -4.96
CA THR A 135 0.37 17.74 -5.32
C THR A 135 1.40 17.57 -4.20
N LEU A 136 0.97 17.28 -2.98
CA LEU A 136 1.82 17.11 -1.81
C LEU A 136 1.60 15.73 -1.19
N LEU A 137 2.63 15.24 -0.48
CA LEU A 137 2.57 13.96 0.23
C LEU A 137 1.94 14.15 1.62
N SER A 138 1.07 13.24 2.01
CA SER A 138 0.51 13.13 3.36
C SER A 138 0.63 11.70 3.88
N SER A 139 0.38 11.50 5.17
CA SER A 139 0.33 10.16 5.78
C SER A 139 -0.94 9.39 5.47
N GLU A 140 -1.89 10.00 4.76
CA GLU A 140 -3.09 9.34 4.27
C GLU A 140 -2.72 8.15 3.37
N PRO A 141 -3.31 6.95 3.55
CA PRO A 141 -2.89 5.75 2.84
C PRO A 141 -2.80 5.87 1.33
N HIS A 142 -3.78 6.48 0.66
CA HIS A 142 -3.73 6.67 -0.80
C HIS A 142 -2.66 7.67 -1.24
N SER A 143 -2.45 8.73 -0.43
CA SER A 143 -1.40 9.69 -0.70
C SER A 143 -0.03 9.05 -0.52
N PHE A 144 0.16 8.31 0.58
CA PHE A 144 1.44 7.70 0.90
C PHE A 144 1.77 6.48 0.01
N SER A 145 0.76 5.75 -0.47
CA SER A 145 0.91 4.62 -1.39
C SER A 145 1.68 4.99 -2.65
N ARG A 146 1.51 6.22 -3.15
CA ARG A 146 2.16 6.72 -4.37
C ARG A 146 3.68 6.63 -4.34
N VAL A 147 4.30 6.66 -3.15
CA VAL A 147 5.75 6.47 -3.00
C VAL A 147 6.16 5.06 -3.40
N PHE A 148 5.45 4.05 -2.88
CA PHE A 148 5.77 2.65 -3.15
C PHE A 148 5.35 2.24 -4.57
N THR A 149 4.18 2.67 -5.03
CA THR A 149 3.71 2.42 -6.40
C THR A 149 4.69 2.98 -7.43
N ALA A 150 5.20 4.19 -7.22
CA ALA A 150 6.20 4.79 -8.11
C ALA A 150 7.52 4.02 -8.10
N ALA A 151 8.02 3.65 -6.92
CA ALA A 151 9.22 2.82 -6.79
C ALA A 151 9.06 1.50 -7.54
N TYR A 152 7.88 0.88 -7.42
CA TYR A 152 7.64 -0.42 -8.04
C TYR A 152 7.45 -0.34 -9.57
N LEU A 153 6.86 0.74 -10.09
CA LEU A 153 6.86 1.02 -11.54
C LEU A 153 8.29 1.17 -12.08
N GLU A 154 9.20 1.80 -11.32
CA GLU A 154 10.60 1.89 -11.67
C GLU A 154 11.31 0.52 -11.61
N VAL A 155 10.94 -0.35 -10.65
CA VAL A 155 11.41 -1.75 -10.61
C VAL A 155 10.98 -2.49 -11.88
N LEU A 156 9.70 -2.41 -12.25
CA LEU A 156 9.18 -3.01 -13.48
C LEU A 156 9.95 -2.51 -14.72
N ALA A 157 10.15 -1.20 -14.81
CA ALA A 157 10.90 -0.60 -15.92
C ALA A 157 12.35 -1.12 -15.98
N GLY A 158 13.02 -1.23 -14.84
CA GLY A 158 14.37 -1.75 -14.76
C GLY A 158 14.45 -3.24 -15.11
N ILE A 159 13.48 -4.05 -14.68
CA ILE A 159 13.36 -5.46 -15.07
C ILE A 159 13.16 -5.57 -16.59
N PHE A 160 12.34 -4.71 -17.19
CA PHE A 160 12.10 -4.68 -18.63
C PHE A 160 13.38 -4.35 -19.39
N VAL A 161 14.12 -3.34 -18.99
CA VAL A 161 15.42 -3.00 -19.58
C VAL A 161 16.41 -4.16 -19.48
N ALA A 162 16.42 -4.86 -18.35
CA ALA A 162 17.28 -6.02 -18.12
C ALA A 162 16.92 -7.26 -18.97
N GLN A 163 15.77 -7.26 -19.69
CA GLN A 163 15.48 -8.28 -20.70
C GLN A 163 16.33 -8.08 -21.97
N GLY A 164 16.96 -6.92 -22.14
CA GLY A 164 17.81 -6.61 -23.29
C GLY A 164 17.05 -6.01 -24.48
N ALA A 165 17.79 -5.77 -25.58
CA ALA A 165 17.22 -5.28 -26.82
C ALA A 165 16.44 -6.39 -27.56
N PRO A 166 15.40 -6.04 -28.36
CA PRO A 166 14.98 -4.70 -28.77
C PRO A 166 14.01 -3.97 -27.82
N GLY A 167 13.58 -4.58 -26.71
CA GLY A 167 12.57 -4.00 -25.83
C GLY A 167 11.15 -4.11 -26.43
N ASN A 168 10.72 -5.32 -26.75
CA ASN A 168 9.45 -5.60 -27.41
C ASN A 168 8.35 -6.01 -26.41
N GLU A 169 7.14 -6.24 -26.93
CA GLU A 169 5.97 -6.62 -26.14
C GLU A 169 6.13 -7.92 -25.36
N GLN A 170 6.83 -8.91 -25.90
CA GLN A 170 7.07 -10.18 -25.23
C GLN A 170 8.01 -10.01 -24.03
N GLN A 171 9.04 -9.19 -24.18
CA GLN A 171 9.95 -8.83 -23.10
C GLN A 171 9.24 -8.01 -22.02
N LEU A 172 8.32 -7.12 -22.40
CA LEU A 172 7.50 -6.38 -21.45
C LEU A 172 6.53 -7.29 -20.68
N LEU A 173 5.91 -8.26 -21.37
CA LEU A 173 5.08 -9.27 -20.70
C LEU A 173 5.91 -10.10 -19.71
N ALA A 174 7.09 -10.56 -20.11
CA ALA A 174 7.97 -11.31 -19.22
C ALA A 174 8.38 -10.47 -18.00
N ALA A 175 8.73 -9.19 -18.18
CA ALA A 175 9.04 -8.28 -17.09
C ALA A 175 7.86 -8.09 -16.14
N THR A 176 6.65 -7.97 -16.67
CA THR A 176 5.41 -7.84 -15.87
C THR A 176 5.16 -9.09 -15.02
N GLN A 177 5.35 -10.28 -15.58
CA GLN A 177 5.19 -11.54 -14.86
C GLN A 177 6.25 -11.72 -13.77
N ILE A 178 7.49 -11.32 -14.05
CA ILE A 178 8.60 -11.33 -13.08
C ILE A 178 8.27 -10.37 -11.93
N ALA A 179 7.90 -9.13 -12.25
CA ALA A 179 7.52 -8.15 -11.24
C ALA A 179 6.35 -8.65 -10.37
N GLY A 180 5.31 -9.24 -10.97
CA GLY A 180 4.20 -9.83 -10.22
C GLY A 180 4.64 -10.91 -9.24
N LYS A 181 5.52 -11.83 -9.65
CA LYS A 181 6.07 -12.86 -8.75
C LYS A 181 6.89 -12.25 -7.62
N LEU A 182 7.71 -11.25 -7.91
CA LEU A 182 8.56 -10.61 -6.91
C LEU A 182 7.74 -9.92 -5.82
N ILE A 183 6.71 -9.13 -6.19
CA ILE A 183 5.92 -8.40 -5.19
C ILE A 183 5.07 -9.34 -4.33
N VAL A 184 4.46 -10.37 -4.92
CA VAL A 184 3.69 -11.36 -4.16
C VAL A 184 4.58 -12.12 -3.19
N THR A 185 5.74 -12.61 -3.66
CA THR A 185 6.70 -13.32 -2.79
C THR A 185 7.18 -12.42 -1.66
N ALA A 186 7.47 -11.16 -1.96
CA ALA A 186 7.91 -10.19 -0.97
C ALA A 186 6.82 -9.85 0.06
N ALA A 187 5.60 -9.64 -0.38
CA ALA A 187 4.47 -9.35 0.49
C ALA A 187 4.19 -10.49 1.48
N VAL A 188 4.30 -11.74 1.02
CA VAL A 188 4.14 -12.92 1.87
C VAL A 188 5.26 -13.04 2.90
N GLY A 189 6.50 -12.69 2.54
CA GLY A 189 7.67 -12.83 3.43
C GLY A 189 7.88 -11.67 4.39
N ALA A 190 7.36 -10.48 4.10
CA ALA A 190 7.65 -9.27 4.84
C ALA A 190 7.07 -9.29 6.25
N SER A 191 7.86 -8.93 7.25
CA SER A 191 7.40 -8.79 8.64
C SER A 191 6.54 -7.53 8.81
N VAL A 192 5.42 -7.66 9.54
CA VAL A 192 4.50 -6.55 9.80
C VAL A 192 5.05 -5.66 10.92
N VAL A 193 5.67 -4.57 10.53
CA VAL A 193 6.32 -3.60 11.42
C VAL A 193 6.06 -2.17 10.93
N PRO A 194 6.31 -1.12 11.75
CA PRO A 194 6.12 0.27 11.32
C PRO A 194 6.81 0.63 10.01
N GLY A 195 8.05 0.18 9.79
CA GLY A 195 8.81 0.35 8.54
C GLY A 195 8.47 -0.71 7.48
N PHE A 196 7.20 -0.93 7.19
CA PHE A 196 6.75 -2.03 6.33
C PHE A 196 7.24 -1.90 4.89
N TYR A 197 7.36 -0.68 4.35
CA TYR A 197 7.88 -0.45 3.01
C TYR A 197 9.30 -0.97 2.83
N SER A 198 10.17 -0.73 3.80
CA SER A 198 11.55 -1.22 3.76
C SER A 198 11.62 -2.73 3.90
N GLN A 199 10.71 -3.35 4.67
CA GLN A 199 10.60 -4.80 4.76
C GLN A 199 10.22 -5.43 3.42
N VAL A 200 9.17 -4.93 2.79
CA VAL A 200 8.76 -5.44 1.47
C VAL A 200 9.88 -5.24 0.45
N ALA A 201 10.53 -4.08 0.42
CA ALA A 201 11.62 -3.80 -0.52
C ALA A 201 12.81 -4.75 -0.32
N ALA A 202 13.18 -5.05 0.93
CA ALA A 202 14.22 -6.04 1.24
C ALA A 202 13.81 -7.45 0.79
N HIS A 203 12.55 -7.81 0.98
CA HIS A 203 12.03 -9.11 0.53
C HIS A 203 11.91 -9.19 -1.01
N VAL A 204 11.69 -8.09 -1.73
CA VAL A 204 11.80 -8.07 -3.21
C VAL A 204 13.22 -8.42 -3.66
N LEU A 205 14.25 -7.87 -3.01
CA LEU A 205 15.66 -8.22 -3.28
C LEU A 205 15.97 -9.69 -2.94
N SER A 206 15.42 -10.19 -1.85
CA SER A 206 15.55 -11.60 -1.45
C SER A 206 14.86 -12.54 -2.45
N ALA A 207 13.66 -12.17 -2.92
CA ALA A 207 12.93 -12.92 -3.94
C ALA A 207 13.68 -12.95 -5.26
N ASP A 208 14.28 -11.83 -5.70
CA ASP A 208 15.14 -11.82 -6.90
C ASP A 208 16.35 -12.75 -6.73
N ALA A 209 16.97 -12.73 -5.56
CA ALA A 209 18.12 -13.61 -5.31
C ALA A 209 17.76 -15.09 -5.43
N SER A 210 16.60 -15.49 -4.90
CA SER A 210 16.18 -16.89 -4.87
C SER A 210 15.53 -17.37 -6.18
N LEU A 211 14.72 -16.54 -6.81
CA LEU A 211 13.96 -16.93 -8.01
C LEU A 211 14.75 -16.67 -9.30
N TYR A 212 15.63 -15.67 -9.29
CA TYR A 212 16.31 -15.20 -10.50
C TYR A 212 17.83 -15.04 -10.34
N GLY A 213 18.43 -15.53 -9.25
CA GLY A 213 19.88 -15.51 -9.04
C GLY A 213 20.47 -14.09 -8.98
N LYS A 214 19.71 -13.13 -8.47
CA LYS A 214 20.07 -11.69 -8.39
C LYS A 214 20.13 -10.97 -9.75
N LYS A 215 19.47 -11.51 -10.78
CA LYS A 215 19.52 -10.95 -12.14
C LYS A 215 19.01 -9.50 -12.20
N TYR A 216 18.03 -9.15 -11.39
CA TYR A 216 17.36 -7.83 -11.41
C TYR A 216 17.76 -6.94 -10.23
N ARG A 217 18.74 -7.38 -9.45
CA ARG A 217 19.16 -6.73 -8.21
C ARG A 217 19.41 -5.24 -8.37
N ASP A 218 20.21 -4.84 -9.36
CA ASP A 218 20.61 -3.45 -9.55
C ASP A 218 19.41 -2.55 -9.87
N ALA A 219 18.47 -3.06 -10.67
CA ALA A 219 17.24 -2.35 -11.01
C ALA A 219 16.35 -2.15 -9.77
N ILE A 220 16.14 -3.22 -8.99
CA ILE A 220 15.33 -3.20 -7.77
C ILE A 220 15.97 -2.27 -6.73
N GLN A 221 17.26 -2.44 -6.48
CA GLN A 221 18.01 -1.64 -5.52
C GLN A 221 17.98 -0.16 -5.87
N SER A 222 18.25 0.18 -7.15
CA SER A 222 18.26 1.57 -7.61
C SER A 222 16.91 2.24 -7.45
N ALA A 223 15.81 1.54 -7.73
CA ALA A 223 14.46 2.09 -7.60
C ALA A 223 14.13 2.41 -6.13
N PHE A 224 14.32 1.45 -5.23
CA PHE A 224 13.98 1.66 -3.82
C PHE A 224 14.92 2.66 -3.11
N VAL A 225 16.20 2.68 -3.46
CA VAL A 225 17.15 3.67 -2.92
C VAL A 225 16.81 5.08 -3.42
N ARG A 226 16.53 5.25 -4.71
CA ARG A 226 16.16 6.54 -5.29
C ARG A 226 14.91 7.13 -4.65
N ARG A 227 13.96 6.28 -4.25
CA ARG A 227 12.74 6.69 -3.56
C ARG A 227 12.91 6.79 -2.04
N GLY A 228 14.11 6.55 -1.51
CA GLY A 228 14.40 6.62 -0.07
C GLY A 228 13.76 5.51 0.77
N ILE A 229 13.18 4.48 0.14
CA ILE A 229 12.58 3.34 0.86
C ILE A 229 13.67 2.43 1.46
N LEU A 230 14.81 2.32 0.77
CA LEU A 230 16.01 1.66 1.28
C LEU A 230 17.18 2.65 1.34
N SER A 231 18.02 2.53 2.36
CA SER A 231 19.34 3.18 2.35
C SER A 231 20.31 2.40 1.44
N LEU A 232 21.40 3.04 1.02
CA LEU A 232 22.47 2.36 0.27
C LEU A 232 23.07 1.19 1.05
N GLU A 233 23.24 1.36 2.37
CA GLU A 233 23.74 0.31 3.25
C GLU A 233 22.77 -0.85 3.37
N SER A 234 21.46 -0.55 3.50
CA SER A 234 20.41 -1.56 3.55
C SER A 234 20.37 -2.38 2.28
N ALA A 235 20.44 -1.70 1.18
CA ALA A 235 20.40 -2.33 -0.13
C ALA A 235 21.66 -3.20 -0.38
N ALA A 236 22.83 -2.78 0.14
CA ALA A 236 24.06 -3.57 0.08
C ALA A 236 24.02 -4.77 1.04
N SER A 237 23.55 -4.59 2.29
CA SER A 237 23.50 -5.61 3.35
C SER A 237 22.44 -6.68 3.12
N GLY A 238 21.30 -6.33 2.52
CA GLY A 238 20.27 -7.29 2.12
C GLY A 238 20.78 -8.40 1.17
N ALA A 239 22.05 -8.28 0.76
CA ALA A 239 22.76 -9.32 0.02
C ALA A 239 23.24 -10.49 0.88
N THR A 240 23.35 -10.31 2.21
CA THR A 240 24.05 -11.26 3.08
C THR A 240 23.18 -11.93 4.16
N GLN A 241 21.96 -11.45 4.39
CA GLN A 241 21.07 -12.01 5.41
C GLN A 241 19.75 -12.48 4.82
N THR A 242 19.77 -13.59 4.11
CA THR A 242 18.55 -14.24 3.64
C THR A 242 18.20 -15.43 4.53
N ALA A 243 17.16 -15.33 5.32
CA ALA A 243 16.34 -16.50 5.54
C ALA A 243 15.85 -17.01 4.17
N ALA A 244 15.99 -18.28 3.89
CA ALA A 244 15.59 -18.84 2.59
C ALA A 244 14.11 -18.48 2.32
N PRO A 245 13.79 -17.99 1.11
CA PRO A 245 12.41 -17.68 0.77
C PRO A 245 11.56 -18.94 0.87
N PRO A 246 10.30 -18.80 1.24
CA PRO A 246 9.42 -19.93 1.28
C PRO A 246 9.35 -20.58 -0.10
N THR A 247 9.60 -21.88 -0.17
CA THR A 247 9.42 -22.67 -1.39
C THR A 247 7.95 -22.63 -1.83
N ALA A 248 7.66 -22.88 -3.11
CA ALA A 248 6.27 -23.00 -3.58
C ALA A 248 5.43 -23.96 -2.74
N ARG A 249 6.08 -24.99 -2.15
CA ARG A 249 5.49 -25.91 -1.18
C ARG A 249 5.24 -25.25 0.18
N ALA A 250 6.10 -24.31 0.61
CA ALA A 250 5.88 -23.52 1.82
C ALA A 250 4.77 -22.47 1.61
N LEU A 251 4.67 -21.86 0.43
CA LEU A 251 3.55 -21.00 0.03
C LEU A 251 2.23 -21.76 0.01
N ALA A 252 2.22 -22.98 -0.54
CA ALA A 252 1.05 -23.86 -0.51
C ALA A 252 0.75 -24.39 0.91
N ALA A 253 1.77 -24.64 1.74
CA ALA A 253 1.62 -25.03 3.13
C ALA A 253 1.17 -23.87 4.02
N THR A 254 1.60 -22.63 3.72
CA THR A 254 1.11 -21.41 4.40
C THR A 254 -0.35 -21.15 4.03
N ALA A 255 -0.73 -21.33 2.77
CA ALA A 255 -2.14 -21.29 2.36
C ALA A 255 -2.97 -22.42 2.99
N ALA A 256 -2.38 -23.61 3.23
CA ALA A 256 -3.04 -24.73 3.90
C ALA A 256 -2.97 -24.63 5.45
N ALA A 257 -1.96 -23.96 6.00
CA ALA A 257 -1.81 -23.67 7.43
C ALA A 257 -2.52 -22.38 7.87
N ALA A 258 -3.20 -21.69 6.97
CA ALA A 258 -4.15 -20.60 7.28
C ALA A 258 -5.42 -21.09 8.01
N ALA A 259 -5.32 -22.24 8.67
CA ALA A 259 -6.18 -22.61 9.78
C ALA A 259 -5.75 -21.75 10.99
N ALA A 260 -6.43 -20.64 11.21
CA ALA A 260 -6.27 -19.62 12.25
C ALA A 260 -4.86 -18.95 12.26
N PRO A 261 -4.75 -17.71 11.76
CA PRO A 261 -3.54 -16.93 11.98
C PRO A 261 -3.30 -16.80 13.49
N PRO A 262 -2.03 -16.80 13.94
CA PRO A 262 -1.76 -16.50 15.33
C PRO A 262 -2.41 -15.13 15.62
N GLU A 263 -3.25 -15.07 16.65
CA GLU A 263 -3.94 -13.86 17.04
C GLU A 263 -2.89 -12.73 17.14
N ALA A 264 -3.03 -11.75 16.27
CA ALA A 264 -2.15 -10.60 16.34
C ALA A 264 -2.36 -9.92 17.71
N PRO A 265 -1.28 -9.55 18.43
CA PRO A 265 -1.42 -9.01 19.77
C PRO A 265 -2.32 -7.77 19.75
N VAL A 266 -3.34 -7.80 20.57
CA VAL A 266 -4.29 -6.71 20.75
C VAL A 266 -3.77 -5.81 21.85
N MET A 267 -3.73 -4.51 21.62
CA MET A 267 -3.30 -3.51 22.60
C MET A 267 -4.51 -2.71 23.10
N ALA A 268 -4.65 -2.61 24.43
CA ALA A 268 -5.62 -1.74 25.04
C ALA A 268 -5.11 -0.29 25.06
N ILE A 269 -5.78 0.59 24.35
CA ILE A 269 -5.46 2.01 24.30
C ILE A 269 -6.47 2.77 25.12
N SER A 270 -6.00 3.62 26.07
CA SER A 270 -6.88 4.52 26.79
C SER A 270 -7.54 5.51 25.84
N ALA A 271 -8.85 5.47 25.77
CA ALA A 271 -9.65 6.29 24.85
C ALA A 271 -10.53 7.32 25.56
N LEU A 272 -10.31 7.55 26.85
CA LEU A 272 -11.03 8.56 27.64
C LEU A 272 -10.99 9.95 26.99
N ARG A 273 -9.85 10.34 26.42
CA ARG A 273 -9.70 11.63 25.72
C ARG A 273 -10.51 11.76 24.43
N TYR A 274 -11.07 10.65 23.94
CA TYR A 274 -11.93 10.60 22.77
C TYR A 274 -13.41 10.37 23.11
N GLY A 275 -13.75 10.46 24.38
CA GLY A 275 -15.14 10.30 24.87
C GLY A 275 -15.59 8.83 25.03
N PHE A 276 -14.66 7.89 25.12
CA PHE A 276 -14.99 6.48 25.38
C PHE A 276 -14.67 6.11 26.83
N ASP A 277 -15.65 5.57 27.53
CA ASP A 277 -15.52 5.14 28.95
C ASP A 277 -14.70 3.84 29.08
N LYS A 278 -14.57 3.07 28.02
CA LYS A 278 -13.86 1.79 27.98
C LYS A 278 -12.60 1.89 27.13
N PRO A 279 -11.55 1.08 27.40
CA PRO A 279 -10.38 1.03 26.54
C PRO A 279 -10.76 0.52 25.15
N LEU A 280 -10.10 1.08 24.12
CA LEU A 280 -10.18 0.58 22.75
C LEU A 280 -9.08 -0.45 22.50
N TYR A 281 -9.48 -1.62 22.08
CA TYR A 281 -8.56 -2.69 21.68
C TYR A 281 -8.21 -2.55 20.22
N VAL A 282 -6.94 -2.32 19.94
CA VAL A 282 -6.39 -2.13 18.59
C VAL A 282 -5.41 -3.25 18.30
N VAL A 283 -5.54 -3.90 17.16
CA VAL A 283 -4.61 -4.94 16.71
C VAL A 283 -3.28 -4.29 16.37
N ALA A 284 -2.25 -4.61 17.14
CA ALA A 284 -0.88 -4.16 16.92
C ALA A 284 0.03 -5.36 16.69
N PRO A 285 0.43 -5.65 15.45
CA PRO A 285 1.31 -6.76 15.15
C PRO A 285 2.61 -6.73 15.94
N GLY A 286 3.14 -7.93 16.21
CA GLY A 286 4.36 -8.09 17.00
C GLY A 286 5.53 -7.28 16.47
N HIS A 287 6.35 -6.76 17.38
CA HIS A 287 7.63 -6.16 17.03
C HIS A 287 8.53 -7.26 16.48
N ALA A 288 8.68 -7.37 15.17
CA ALA A 288 9.82 -8.07 14.61
C ALA A 288 11.03 -7.14 14.78
N PRO A 289 12.21 -7.64 15.19
CA PRO A 289 13.39 -6.80 15.21
C PRO A 289 13.53 -6.18 13.82
N HIS A 290 13.68 -4.85 13.75
CA HIS A 290 14.14 -4.22 12.54
C HIS A 290 15.32 -5.04 12.05
N PHE A 291 15.34 -5.45 10.79
CA PHE A 291 16.60 -5.89 10.21
C PHE A 291 17.59 -4.82 10.58
N ALA A 292 18.63 -5.20 11.31
CA ALA A 292 19.64 -4.31 11.84
C ALA A 292 20.48 -3.70 10.71
N VAL A 293 19.83 -3.08 9.81
CA VAL A 293 20.37 -2.26 8.76
C VAL A 293 20.86 -0.93 9.34
N ALA A 294 20.28 -0.54 10.46
CA ALA A 294 20.69 0.62 11.24
C ALA A 294 21.75 0.29 12.30
N ALA A 295 22.08 -0.96 12.56
CA ALA A 295 22.98 -1.33 13.66
C ALA A 295 24.48 -1.14 13.36
N ALA A 296 24.87 -0.74 12.15
CA ALA A 296 26.29 -0.63 11.78
C ALA A 296 26.83 0.80 11.76
N ALA A 297 26.05 1.83 12.06
CA ALA A 297 26.56 3.20 12.14
C ALA A 297 26.21 3.84 13.48
N PRO A 298 27.17 4.01 14.42
CA PRO A 298 26.99 4.85 15.59
C PRO A 298 27.27 6.30 15.19
N SER A 299 26.35 6.95 14.47
CA SER A 299 26.42 8.41 14.38
C SER A 299 25.16 8.98 13.74
N VAL A 300 24.64 9.95 14.46
CA VAL A 300 23.58 10.89 14.09
C VAL A 300 22.15 10.30 14.07
N GLY A 301 21.54 10.31 15.26
CA GLY A 301 20.10 10.37 15.41
C GLY A 301 19.34 9.18 14.82
N SER A 302 19.63 7.95 15.28
CA SER A 302 18.69 6.86 15.11
C SER A 302 17.41 7.22 15.88
N VAL A 303 16.40 7.67 15.14
CA VAL A 303 15.05 7.76 15.70
C VAL A 303 14.68 6.32 16.05
N GLU A 304 14.57 6.02 17.33
CA GLU A 304 14.03 4.74 17.77
C GLU A 304 12.65 4.57 17.10
N PRO A 305 12.37 3.40 16.50
CA PRO A 305 11.07 3.15 15.93
C PRO A 305 10.01 3.33 17.02
N ALA A 306 8.92 3.99 16.68
CA ALA A 306 7.81 4.20 17.60
C ALA A 306 7.41 2.88 18.25
N SER A 307 7.15 2.90 19.54
CA SER A 307 6.60 1.73 20.21
C SER A 307 5.28 1.32 19.57
N ARG A 308 4.90 0.05 19.69
CA ARG A 308 3.60 -0.45 19.19
C ARG A 308 2.43 0.39 19.70
N GLU A 309 2.51 0.81 20.95
CA GLU A 309 1.49 1.62 21.60
C GLU A 309 1.38 2.99 20.93
N VAL A 310 2.49 3.67 20.68
CA VAL A 310 2.51 4.96 20.00
C VAL A 310 2.01 4.84 18.56
N ALA A 311 2.39 3.78 17.85
CA ALA A 311 1.93 3.55 16.48
C ALA A 311 0.41 3.27 16.43
N ALA A 312 -0.09 2.40 17.31
CA ALA A 312 -1.51 2.09 17.40
C ALA A 312 -2.34 3.31 17.83
N GLN A 313 -1.83 4.12 18.75
CA GLN A 313 -2.46 5.35 19.19
C GLN A 313 -2.52 6.39 18.06
N SER A 314 -1.42 6.61 17.34
CA SER A 314 -1.38 7.54 16.21
C SER A 314 -2.35 7.13 15.10
N PHE A 315 -2.47 5.83 14.84
CA PHE A 315 -3.44 5.29 13.88
C PHE A 315 -4.88 5.55 14.31
N LEU A 316 -5.20 5.27 15.58
CA LEU A 316 -6.53 5.54 16.13
C LEU A 316 -6.87 7.03 16.05
N GLU A 317 -5.93 7.90 16.41
CA GLU A 317 -6.12 9.36 16.31
C GLU A 317 -6.38 9.84 14.88
N ASP A 318 -5.66 9.26 13.92
CA ASP A 318 -5.87 9.59 12.51
C ASP A 318 -7.26 9.18 12.04
N LEU A 319 -7.71 7.97 12.37
CA LEU A 319 -9.05 7.50 12.02
C LEU A 319 -10.16 8.33 12.66
N LEU A 320 -10.01 8.71 13.94
CA LEU A 320 -10.96 9.57 14.64
C LEU A 320 -11.01 10.96 14.02
N ARG A 321 -9.84 11.57 13.76
CA ARG A 321 -9.74 12.90 13.15
C ARG A 321 -10.36 12.94 11.75
N ARG A 322 -10.27 11.85 11.00
CA ARG A 322 -10.87 11.72 9.67
C ARG A 322 -12.33 11.29 9.70
N GLY A 323 -12.89 10.99 10.87
CA GLY A 323 -14.24 10.46 10.99
C GLY A 323 -14.45 9.12 10.34
N ARG A 324 -13.43 8.27 10.34
CA ARG A 324 -13.46 6.96 9.68
C ARG A 324 -14.00 5.84 10.54
N ILE A 325 -14.22 6.09 11.85
CA ILE A 325 -14.78 5.11 12.79
C ILE A 325 -16.28 5.34 12.91
N ASP A 326 -17.04 4.25 12.82
CA ASP A 326 -18.45 4.23 13.17
C ASP A 326 -18.56 4.06 14.69
N ILE A 327 -19.01 5.11 15.37
CA ILE A 327 -19.10 5.18 16.84
C ILE A 327 -20.55 5.18 17.34
N ALA A 328 -21.55 5.05 16.45
CA ALA A 328 -22.95 5.31 16.75
C ALA A 328 -23.52 4.51 17.93
N GLU A 329 -22.94 3.35 18.26
CA GLU A 329 -23.41 2.50 19.37
C GLU A 329 -22.55 2.60 20.64
N HIS A 330 -21.37 3.25 20.59
CA HIS A 330 -20.36 3.10 21.65
C HIS A 330 -19.76 4.42 22.15
N GLY A 331 -20.15 5.55 21.60
CA GLY A 331 -19.60 6.85 21.96
C GLY A 331 -20.64 7.97 21.99
N ASP A 332 -20.29 9.08 22.61
CA ASP A 332 -21.10 10.30 22.57
C ASP A 332 -20.91 10.96 21.18
N PRO A 333 -21.95 10.97 20.32
CA PRO A 333 -21.88 11.58 19.02
C PRO A 333 -21.57 13.09 19.05
N ASP A 334 -21.86 13.77 20.19
CA ASP A 334 -21.61 15.19 20.36
C ASP A 334 -20.17 15.51 20.79
N ALA A 335 -19.44 14.53 21.31
CA ALA A 335 -18.02 14.66 21.67
C ALA A 335 -17.09 14.64 20.46
N VAL A 336 -17.53 14.08 19.35
CA VAL A 336 -16.80 14.07 18.10
C VAL A 336 -17.25 15.28 17.28
N VAL A 337 -16.36 16.23 17.11
CA VAL A 337 -16.55 17.42 16.25
C VAL A 337 -17.35 17.03 15.01
N ALA A 338 -18.39 17.78 14.67
CA ALA A 338 -19.23 17.56 13.49
C ALA A 338 -18.38 17.31 12.26
N GLN A 339 -18.24 16.04 11.90
CA GLN A 339 -17.38 15.62 10.82
C GLN A 339 -18.20 15.50 9.55
N PRO A 340 -17.66 15.87 8.38
CA PRO A 340 -18.34 15.65 7.11
C PRO A 340 -18.71 14.16 6.98
N LEU A 341 -19.83 13.88 6.33
CA LEU A 341 -20.33 12.53 6.02
C LEU A 341 -19.28 11.79 5.17
N ARG A 342 -18.24 11.27 5.80
CA ARG A 342 -17.22 10.44 5.15
C ARG A 342 -17.57 8.97 5.37
N ARG A 343 -17.22 8.15 4.41
CA ARG A 343 -17.40 6.69 4.52
C ARG A 343 -16.65 6.16 5.75
N LYS A 344 -17.36 5.43 6.58
CA LYS A 344 -16.78 4.78 7.74
C LYS A 344 -16.01 3.53 7.29
N THR A 345 -14.73 3.49 7.58
CA THR A 345 -13.84 2.37 7.20
C THR A 345 -13.63 1.39 8.35
N HIS A 346 -13.93 1.82 9.56
CA HIS A 346 -13.80 1.03 10.77
C HIS A 346 -15.07 1.09 11.60
N GLU A 347 -15.27 0.07 12.42
CA GLU A 347 -16.36 -0.02 13.40
C GLU A 347 -15.81 -0.44 14.76
N LEU A 348 -16.63 -0.23 15.79
CA LEU A 348 -16.36 -0.68 17.13
C LEU A 348 -17.17 -1.94 17.40
N VAL A 349 -16.48 -3.04 17.76
CA VAL A 349 -17.08 -4.34 18.01
C VAL A 349 -16.86 -4.72 19.47
N GLU A 350 -17.88 -5.24 20.14
CA GLU A 350 -17.77 -5.70 21.53
C GLU A 350 -16.63 -6.73 21.69
N HIS A 351 -15.86 -6.55 22.74
CA HIS A 351 -14.76 -7.41 23.17
C HIS A 351 -14.94 -7.75 24.65
N GLU A 352 -14.34 -8.83 25.14
CA GLU A 352 -14.53 -9.32 26.52
C GLU A 352 -14.34 -8.24 27.58
N ASP A 353 -13.36 -7.36 27.46
CA ASP A 353 -13.02 -6.32 28.41
C ASP A 353 -13.23 -4.87 27.91
N GLY A 354 -13.87 -4.67 26.77
CA GLY A 354 -14.03 -3.35 26.19
C GLY A 354 -14.56 -3.36 24.77
N VAL A 355 -14.01 -2.52 23.89
CA VAL A 355 -14.44 -2.39 22.50
C VAL A 355 -13.23 -2.55 21.59
N ARG A 356 -13.34 -3.38 20.57
CA ARG A 356 -12.28 -3.62 19.59
C ARG A 356 -12.52 -2.79 18.34
N LEU A 357 -11.47 -2.11 17.85
CA LEU A 357 -11.47 -1.47 16.56
C LEU A 357 -11.33 -2.53 15.47
N ALA A 358 -12.34 -2.68 14.64
CA ALA A 358 -12.36 -3.61 13.51
C ALA A 358 -12.48 -2.85 12.19
N ARG A 359 -11.77 -3.31 11.17
CA ARG A 359 -11.84 -2.73 9.83
C ARG A 359 -13.02 -3.31 9.06
N ARG A 360 -13.80 -2.46 8.38
CA ARG A 360 -14.94 -2.86 7.53
C ARG A 360 -14.62 -2.77 6.04
N TYR A 361 -13.92 -1.69 5.65
CA TYR A 361 -13.67 -1.38 4.24
C TYR A 361 -12.25 -0.88 4.03
N PHE A 362 -11.71 -1.13 2.86
CA PHE A 362 -10.70 -0.26 2.28
C PHE A 362 -11.41 0.96 1.69
N ASP A 363 -10.83 2.13 1.89
CA ASP A 363 -11.26 3.35 1.23
C ASP A 363 -10.31 3.58 0.06
N CYS A 364 -10.81 3.41 -1.14
CA CYS A 364 -10.03 3.55 -2.37
C CYS A 364 -10.08 4.96 -2.94
N GLY A 365 -10.41 5.95 -2.11
CA GLY A 365 -10.41 7.35 -2.48
C GLY A 365 -11.57 7.77 -3.41
N PHE A 366 -12.54 6.89 -3.58
CA PHE A 366 -13.70 7.17 -4.45
C PHE A 366 -14.81 7.96 -3.75
N ASP A 367 -14.68 8.23 -2.46
CA ASP A 367 -15.61 9.03 -1.68
C ASP A 367 -15.24 10.52 -1.74
N ALA A 368 -15.21 11.12 -2.90
CA ALA A 368 -15.20 12.56 -3.01
C ALA A 368 -16.63 13.07 -2.93
N GLN A 369 -17.11 13.33 -1.73
CA GLN A 369 -18.27 14.17 -1.48
C GLN A 369 -17.83 15.53 -0.96
#